data_de11c17ff5676428eeebe75e3bf4b015
#
_entry.id   de11c17ff5676428eeebe75e3bf4b015
#
_cell.length_a   1.000
_cell.length_b   1.000
_cell.length_c   1.000
_cell.angle_alpha   90.00
_cell.angle_beta   90.00
_cell.angle_gamma   90.00
#
_symmetry.space_group_name_H-M   'P 1'
#
loop_
_entity.id
_entity.type
_entity.pdbx_description
1 polymer ?
#
loop_
_entity_poly.entity_id
_entity_poly.type
_entity_poly.pdbx_seq_one_letter_code
_entity_poly.pdbx_strand_id
1 'polypeptide(L)'
;MRRIIVGFWLLTAFCILSTGVFAQNWEQTLAAAKKEGSVVVVGSPDPVMRSDIIPKFQARYGIPIEFLAGRSSEIVQRIRTERAAGLYAVDVFLSGPDTTGTALYPEKMLDPIKPLLVLPEVVDGSKWKRGKPWFADPEEKFVLRAFSSIASLLFINTDFVKPEEMRSTKDLLNPKWRGKISTEDPSTTGAGANLAARFHHQFGPDFIKKLYIDQKVVSTRERRQFTDWLARGTQPICLNCREDDVRPLEKEGFKLLEIFELTDVAPGVNGSPWMMSVANRAPHPNAAKVFVNWMASKEGLELYARGYGSATLRTDVDESFLSSGNIPKPGVKYFDDTEWSWIVTGRHDNREKVWKILKEAKR
;
A
#
# COMPACT_ATOMS: atom_id res chain seq x y z
N MET A 1 -30.57 -13.24 -50.01
CA MET A 1 -29.20 -13.22 -49.46
C MET A 1 -28.44 -11.88 -49.58
N ARG A 2 -29.08 -10.73 -49.60
CA ARG A 2 -28.42 -9.41 -49.77
C ARG A 2 -28.48 -8.50 -48.52
N ARG A 3 -29.15 -8.91 -47.41
CA ARG A 3 -29.30 -8.06 -46.22
C ARG A 3 -28.34 -8.35 -45.05
N ILE A 4 -27.56 -9.42 -45.12
CA ILE A 4 -26.65 -9.81 -44.02
C ILE A 4 -25.25 -9.18 -44.17
N ILE A 5 -24.84 -8.81 -45.37
CA ILE A 5 -23.48 -8.26 -45.62
C ILE A 5 -23.34 -6.80 -45.21
N VAL A 6 -24.41 -6.01 -45.23
CA VAL A 6 -24.35 -4.57 -44.85
C VAL A 6 -24.17 -4.35 -43.33
N GLY A 7 -24.70 -5.26 -42.49
CA GLY A 7 -24.55 -5.15 -41.05
C GLY A 7 -23.13 -5.43 -40.51
N PHE A 8 -22.40 -6.29 -41.22
CA PHE A 8 -21.03 -6.65 -40.82
C PHE A 8 -20.00 -5.53 -41.10
N TRP A 9 -20.20 -4.80 -42.20
CA TRP A 9 -19.36 -3.65 -42.57
C TRP A 9 -19.58 -2.43 -41.67
N LEU A 10 -20.80 -2.21 -41.19
CA LEU A 10 -21.10 -1.11 -40.27
C LEU A 10 -20.51 -1.33 -38.87
N LEU A 11 -20.49 -2.58 -38.39
CA LEU A 11 -19.86 -2.91 -37.07
C LEU A 11 -18.33 -2.79 -37.10
N THR A 12 -17.68 -3.23 -38.18
CA THR A 12 -16.24 -3.10 -38.35
C THR A 12 -15.81 -1.64 -38.55
N ALA A 13 -16.56 -0.83 -39.26
CA ALA A 13 -16.28 0.60 -39.43
C ALA A 13 -16.43 1.39 -38.13
N PHE A 14 -17.39 1.04 -37.26
CA PHE A 14 -17.56 1.68 -35.96
C PHE A 14 -16.41 1.38 -34.97
N CYS A 15 -15.89 0.16 -34.98
CA CYS A 15 -14.71 -0.20 -34.18
C CYS A 15 -13.43 0.51 -34.64
N ILE A 16 -13.25 0.69 -35.95
CA ILE A 16 -12.07 1.37 -36.51
C ILE A 16 -12.11 2.89 -36.22
N LEU A 17 -13.29 3.50 -36.25
CA LEU A 17 -13.45 4.92 -35.92
C LEU A 17 -13.17 5.23 -34.44
N SER A 18 -13.61 4.35 -33.52
CA SER A 18 -13.40 4.56 -32.08
C SER A 18 -11.92 4.41 -31.66
N THR A 19 -11.18 3.50 -32.28
CA THR A 19 -9.73 3.34 -32.01
C THR A 19 -8.93 4.52 -32.57
N GLY A 20 -9.29 5.09 -33.69
CA GLY A 20 -8.64 6.25 -34.28
C GLY A 20 -8.81 7.52 -33.43
N VAL A 21 -9.99 7.78 -32.90
CA VAL A 21 -10.26 8.93 -32.03
C VAL A 21 -9.52 8.80 -30.70
N PHE A 22 -9.46 7.61 -30.10
CA PHE A 22 -8.71 7.37 -28.88
C PHE A 22 -7.21 7.61 -29.08
N ALA A 23 -6.63 7.04 -30.13
CA ALA A 23 -5.20 7.20 -30.44
C ALA A 23 -4.84 8.68 -30.65
N GLN A 24 -5.65 9.42 -31.40
CA GLN A 24 -5.45 10.84 -31.64
C GLN A 24 -5.53 11.66 -30.33
N ASN A 25 -6.46 11.34 -29.45
CA ASN A 25 -6.62 12.03 -28.17
C ASN A 25 -5.44 11.74 -27.23
N TRP A 26 -4.89 10.51 -27.25
CA TRP A 26 -3.73 10.15 -26.46
C TRP A 26 -2.45 10.83 -26.94
N GLU A 27 -2.21 10.87 -28.27
CA GLU A 27 -1.08 11.58 -28.86
C GLU A 27 -1.11 13.09 -28.55
N GLN A 28 -2.29 13.71 -28.58
CA GLN A 28 -2.46 15.10 -28.16
C GLN A 28 -2.11 15.30 -26.68
N THR A 29 -2.53 14.36 -25.81
CA THR A 29 -2.18 14.38 -24.37
C THR A 29 -0.66 14.27 -24.18
N LEU A 30 0.00 13.35 -24.89
CA LEU A 30 1.46 13.19 -24.83
C LEU A 30 2.19 14.45 -25.33
N ALA A 31 1.74 15.05 -26.42
CA ALA A 31 2.34 16.28 -26.93
C ALA A 31 2.17 17.45 -25.96
N ALA A 32 1.01 17.57 -25.31
CA ALA A 32 0.75 18.58 -24.29
C ALA A 32 1.62 18.32 -23.03
N ALA A 33 1.69 17.07 -22.56
CA ALA A 33 2.52 16.69 -21.42
C ALA A 33 4.02 17.00 -21.62
N LYS A 34 4.54 16.77 -22.83
CA LYS A 34 5.92 17.17 -23.17
C LYS A 34 6.13 18.67 -23.15
N LYS A 35 5.12 19.47 -23.49
CA LYS A 35 5.18 20.93 -23.40
C LYS A 35 5.10 21.44 -21.96
N GLU A 36 4.42 20.71 -21.08
CA GLU A 36 4.39 20.98 -19.64
C GLU A 36 5.75 20.77 -18.98
N GLY A 37 6.61 19.95 -19.56
CA GLY A 37 8.02 19.81 -19.22
C GLY A 37 8.36 18.75 -18.20
N SER A 38 7.56 18.56 -17.15
CA SER A 38 7.77 17.53 -16.10
C SER A 38 6.45 17.07 -15.49
N VAL A 39 6.51 16.06 -14.63
CA VAL A 39 5.45 15.70 -13.67
C VAL A 39 6.04 15.69 -12.27
N VAL A 40 5.39 16.39 -11.34
CA VAL A 40 5.81 16.45 -9.93
C VAL A 40 5.07 15.37 -9.15
N VAL A 41 5.80 14.35 -8.71
CA VAL A 41 5.27 13.22 -7.94
C VAL A 41 5.75 13.29 -6.51
N VAL A 42 4.83 13.20 -5.56
CA VAL A 42 5.12 13.19 -4.13
C VAL A 42 4.92 11.78 -3.57
N GLY A 43 5.87 11.31 -2.76
CA GLY A 43 5.78 9.99 -2.13
C GLY A 43 6.75 9.81 -0.97
N SER A 44 6.67 8.64 -0.33
CA SER A 44 7.67 8.23 0.66
C SER A 44 9.05 8.05 0.01
N PRO A 45 10.15 8.21 0.75
CA PRO A 45 11.48 7.84 0.26
C PRO A 45 11.49 6.35 -0.12
N ASP A 46 11.55 6.08 -1.41
CA ASP A 46 11.45 4.75 -1.97
C ASP A 46 12.55 4.55 -3.03
N PRO A 47 13.46 3.58 -2.83
CA PRO A 47 14.49 3.26 -3.81
C PRO A 47 13.94 2.91 -5.19
N VAL A 48 12.82 2.16 -5.26
CA VAL A 48 12.21 1.70 -6.52
C VAL A 48 11.80 2.87 -7.41
N MET A 49 11.29 3.95 -6.82
CA MET A 49 10.99 5.16 -7.59
C MET A 49 12.22 5.69 -8.33
N ARG A 50 13.38 5.71 -7.66
CA ARG A 50 14.62 6.28 -8.20
C ARG A 50 15.35 5.33 -9.14
N SER A 51 15.42 4.03 -8.79
CA SER A 51 16.16 3.02 -9.56
C SER A 51 15.43 2.57 -10.82
N ASP A 52 14.10 2.46 -10.75
CA ASP A 52 13.31 1.76 -11.77
C ASP A 52 12.25 2.64 -12.43
N ILE A 53 11.39 3.30 -11.64
CA ILE A 53 10.21 4.01 -12.16
C ILE A 53 10.61 5.25 -12.95
N ILE A 54 11.40 6.13 -12.36
CA ILE A 54 11.81 7.40 -12.98
C ILE A 54 12.56 7.17 -14.29
N PRO A 55 13.62 6.33 -14.34
CA PRO A 55 14.35 6.09 -15.58
C PRO A 55 13.47 5.47 -16.68
N LYS A 56 12.62 4.50 -16.30
CA LYS A 56 11.76 3.81 -17.27
C LYS A 56 10.69 4.70 -17.87
N PHE A 57 10.01 5.49 -17.02
CA PHE A 57 9.00 6.45 -17.48
C PHE A 57 9.62 7.51 -18.40
N GLN A 58 10.75 8.10 -18.00
CA GLN A 58 11.44 9.12 -18.76
C GLN A 58 11.94 8.57 -20.12
N ALA A 59 12.50 7.35 -20.12
CA ALA A 59 12.94 6.70 -21.37
C ALA A 59 11.75 6.46 -22.32
N ARG A 60 10.58 6.09 -21.78
CA ARG A 60 9.39 5.78 -22.59
C ARG A 60 8.71 7.01 -23.18
N TYR A 61 8.54 8.06 -22.38
CA TYR A 61 7.70 9.21 -22.73
C TYR A 61 8.49 10.50 -22.98
N GLY A 62 9.76 10.56 -22.57
CA GLY A 62 10.57 11.78 -22.66
C GLY A 62 10.11 12.89 -21.71
N ILE A 63 9.37 12.54 -20.64
CA ILE A 63 8.84 13.46 -19.62
C ILE A 63 9.58 13.19 -18.31
N PRO A 64 10.35 14.15 -17.77
CA PRO A 64 11.01 14.02 -16.48
C PRO A 64 9.99 13.88 -15.33
N ILE A 65 10.36 13.06 -14.31
CA ILE A 65 9.65 13.01 -13.04
C ILE A 65 10.45 13.80 -12.00
N GLU A 66 9.83 14.81 -11.41
CA GLU A 66 10.34 15.50 -10.23
C GLU A 66 9.80 14.80 -8.98
N PHE A 67 10.61 13.94 -8.37
CA PHE A 67 10.17 13.15 -7.23
C PHE A 67 10.51 13.83 -5.91
N LEU A 68 9.47 14.32 -5.23
CA LEU A 68 9.55 14.93 -3.91
C LEU A 68 9.32 13.87 -2.83
N ALA A 69 10.42 13.29 -2.38
CA ALA A 69 10.40 12.26 -1.34
C ALA A 69 10.46 12.89 0.06
N GLY A 70 9.58 12.45 0.96
CA GLY A 70 9.59 12.94 2.34
C GLY A 70 8.66 12.14 3.25
N ARG A 71 8.71 12.44 4.54
CA ARG A 71 7.75 11.88 5.50
C ARG A 71 6.37 12.49 5.25
N SER A 72 5.35 11.67 5.32
CA SER A 72 3.97 12.09 5.02
C SER A 72 3.51 13.34 5.79
N SER A 73 3.86 13.45 7.07
CA SER A 73 3.51 14.62 7.89
C SER A 73 4.19 15.91 7.42
N GLU A 74 5.46 15.84 7.04
CA GLU A 74 6.23 16.99 6.53
C GLU A 74 5.70 17.44 5.17
N ILE A 75 5.41 16.48 4.30
CA ILE A 75 4.85 16.74 2.97
C ILE A 75 3.47 17.40 3.08
N VAL A 76 2.57 16.85 3.90
CA VAL A 76 1.23 17.44 4.08
C VAL A 76 1.33 18.86 4.63
N GLN A 77 2.19 19.10 5.62
CA GLN A 77 2.38 20.44 6.17
C GLN A 77 2.92 21.43 5.15
N ARG A 78 3.90 21.01 4.34
CA ARG A 78 4.43 21.80 3.24
C ARG A 78 3.32 22.17 2.24
N ILE A 79 2.54 21.18 1.80
CA ILE A 79 1.45 21.41 0.84
C ILE A 79 0.39 22.36 1.40
N ARG A 80 0.04 22.25 2.68
CA ARG A 80 -0.87 23.20 3.34
C ARG A 80 -0.33 24.63 3.29
N THR A 81 0.95 24.81 3.58
CA THR A 81 1.61 26.12 3.54
C THR A 81 1.65 26.68 2.12
N GLU A 82 2.04 25.88 1.14
CA GLU A 82 2.07 26.28 -0.27
C GLU A 82 0.68 26.68 -0.77
N ARG A 83 -0.35 25.89 -0.47
CA ARG A 83 -1.74 26.17 -0.85
C ARG A 83 -2.30 27.42 -0.17
N ALA A 84 -1.96 27.67 1.08
CA ALA A 84 -2.33 28.91 1.78
C ALA A 84 -1.73 30.15 1.11
N ALA A 85 -0.57 30.01 0.46
CA ALA A 85 0.06 31.03 -0.36
C ALA A 85 -0.42 31.06 -1.83
N GLY A 86 -1.43 30.23 -2.19
CA GLY A 86 -1.93 30.12 -3.56
C GLY A 86 -1.04 29.29 -4.50
N LEU A 87 -0.04 28.59 -3.98
CA LEU A 87 0.90 27.80 -4.75
C LEU A 87 0.42 26.34 -4.86
N TYR A 88 0.45 25.79 -6.06
CA TYR A 88 0.09 24.42 -6.39
C TYR A 88 1.26 23.80 -7.16
N ALA A 89 2.10 23.04 -6.45
CA ALA A 89 3.38 22.56 -6.98
C ALA A 89 3.42 21.04 -7.14
N VAL A 90 2.31 20.33 -6.96
CA VAL A 90 2.25 18.87 -6.99
C VAL A 90 1.22 18.41 -8.01
N ASP A 91 1.55 17.37 -8.76
CA ASP A 91 0.65 16.76 -9.74
C ASP A 91 0.05 15.45 -9.22
N VAL A 92 0.88 14.56 -8.68
CA VAL A 92 0.46 13.22 -8.26
C VAL A 92 0.97 12.88 -6.87
N PHE A 93 0.11 12.25 -6.08
CA PHE A 93 0.45 11.66 -4.80
C PHE A 93 0.54 10.14 -4.91
N LEU A 94 1.67 9.57 -4.48
CA LEU A 94 1.85 8.17 -4.15
C LEU A 94 1.99 8.08 -2.63
N SER A 95 0.86 8.10 -1.92
CA SER A 95 0.84 8.26 -0.46
C SER A 95 0.20 7.07 0.25
N GLY A 96 0.57 6.88 1.51
CA GLY A 96 -0.01 5.84 2.34
C GLY A 96 -1.50 6.12 2.66
N PRO A 97 -2.25 5.07 3.05
CA PRO A 97 -3.68 5.16 3.34
C PRO A 97 -4.02 6.24 4.37
N ASP A 98 -3.27 6.32 5.47
CA ASP A 98 -3.52 7.29 6.54
C ASP A 98 -3.43 8.73 6.01
N THR A 99 -2.36 9.07 5.28
CA THR A 99 -2.19 10.41 4.70
C THR A 99 -3.32 10.75 3.75
N THR A 100 -3.66 9.81 2.87
CA THR A 100 -4.72 9.99 1.88
C THR A 100 -6.08 10.18 2.54
N GLY A 101 -6.44 9.30 3.49
CA GLY A 101 -7.77 9.30 4.11
C GLY A 101 -7.97 10.36 5.20
N THR A 102 -6.91 10.78 5.90
CA THR A 102 -7.04 11.71 7.04
C THR A 102 -6.58 13.13 6.75
N ALA A 103 -5.89 13.37 5.62
CA ALA A 103 -5.45 14.70 5.21
C ALA A 103 -5.87 15.05 3.78
N LEU A 104 -5.32 14.37 2.77
CA LEU A 104 -5.48 14.82 1.38
C LEU A 104 -6.94 14.86 0.93
N TYR A 105 -7.71 13.80 1.19
CA TYR A 105 -9.11 13.70 0.78
C TYR A 105 -10.04 14.64 1.56
N PRO A 106 -10.05 14.66 2.92
CA PRO A 106 -10.97 15.53 3.67
C PRO A 106 -10.65 17.02 3.50
N GLU A 107 -9.40 17.37 3.23
CA GLU A 107 -9.00 18.77 2.96
C GLU A 107 -9.18 19.18 1.48
N LYS A 108 -9.85 18.34 0.68
CA LYS A 108 -10.14 18.59 -0.75
C LYS A 108 -8.88 18.94 -1.56
N MET A 109 -7.80 18.22 -1.27
CA MET A 109 -6.53 18.39 -1.98
C MET A 109 -6.43 17.54 -3.25
N LEU A 110 -7.46 16.79 -3.60
CA LEU A 110 -7.49 15.84 -4.70
C LEU A 110 -8.50 16.26 -5.77
N ASP A 111 -8.16 16.02 -7.03
CA ASP A 111 -9.08 15.98 -8.16
C ASP A 111 -9.42 14.53 -8.54
N PRO A 112 -10.56 14.27 -9.19
CA PRO A 112 -10.92 12.92 -9.61
C PRO A 112 -9.87 12.31 -10.54
N ILE A 113 -9.23 11.20 -10.11
CA ILE A 113 -8.29 10.44 -10.94
C ILE A 113 -9.01 9.52 -11.95
N LYS A 114 -10.20 9.02 -11.59
CA LYS A 114 -10.94 8.04 -12.41
C LYS A 114 -11.15 8.47 -13.86
N PRO A 115 -11.59 9.71 -14.18
CA PRO A 115 -11.77 10.15 -15.56
C PRO A 115 -10.44 10.36 -16.32
N LEU A 116 -9.31 10.41 -15.62
CA LEU A 116 -7.99 10.52 -16.24
C LEU A 116 -7.46 9.18 -16.72
N LEU A 117 -7.95 8.06 -16.16
CA LEU A 117 -7.57 6.72 -16.59
C LEU A 117 -8.28 6.38 -17.89
N VAL A 118 -7.52 6.35 -18.97
CA VAL A 118 -8.07 6.23 -20.33
C VAL A 118 -7.41 5.12 -21.17
N LEU A 119 -6.23 4.63 -20.77
CA LEU A 119 -5.60 3.53 -21.54
C LEU A 119 -6.49 2.29 -21.52
N PRO A 120 -6.74 1.65 -22.68
CA PRO A 120 -7.61 0.47 -22.76
C PRO A 120 -7.25 -0.62 -21.75
N GLU A 121 -5.96 -0.93 -21.59
CA GLU A 121 -5.50 -1.93 -20.62
C GLU A 121 -5.72 -1.53 -19.16
N VAL A 122 -5.85 -0.22 -18.87
CA VAL A 122 -6.07 0.29 -17.52
C VAL A 122 -7.55 0.26 -17.15
N VAL A 123 -8.42 0.58 -18.13
CA VAL A 123 -9.89 0.61 -17.90
C VAL A 123 -10.57 -0.73 -18.14
N ASP A 124 -9.89 -1.68 -18.77
CA ASP A 124 -10.40 -3.05 -18.98
C ASP A 124 -10.53 -3.78 -17.63
N GLY A 125 -11.77 -3.98 -17.22
CA GLY A 125 -12.10 -4.68 -15.97
C GLY A 125 -11.51 -6.09 -15.86
N SER A 126 -11.32 -6.80 -16.98
CA SER A 126 -10.75 -8.16 -16.99
C SER A 126 -9.30 -8.20 -16.51
N LYS A 127 -8.61 -7.06 -16.53
CA LYS A 127 -7.24 -6.89 -16.05
C LYS A 127 -7.15 -6.65 -14.55
N TRP A 128 -8.27 -6.58 -13.85
CA TRP A 128 -8.31 -6.29 -12.41
C TRP A 128 -8.97 -7.43 -11.63
N LYS A 129 -8.36 -7.84 -10.53
CA LYS A 129 -8.83 -8.95 -9.66
C LYS A 129 -10.26 -8.77 -9.12
N ARG A 130 -10.81 -7.54 -9.16
CA ARG A 130 -12.19 -7.22 -8.79
C ARG A 130 -13.12 -6.93 -9.99
N GLY A 131 -12.68 -7.20 -11.21
CA GLY A 131 -13.43 -6.88 -12.42
C GLY A 131 -13.52 -5.39 -12.76
N LYS A 132 -12.83 -4.53 -12.01
CA LYS A 132 -12.68 -3.08 -12.25
C LYS A 132 -11.47 -2.54 -11.50
N PRO A 133 -10.90 -1.38 -11.92
CA PRO A 133 -9.98 -0.62 -11.08
C PRO A 133 -10.60 -0.31 -9.73
N TRP A 134 -9.84 -0.44 -8.66
CA TRP A 134 -10.35 -0.24 -7.30
C TRP A 134 -10.04 1.17 -6.79
N PHE A 135 -11.08 1.93 -6.51
CA PHE A 135 -10.99 3.21 -5.82
C PHE A 135 -11.34 3.02 -4.35
N ALA A 136 -10.48 3.50 -3.47
CA ALA A 136 -10.62 3.29 -2.02
C ALA A 136 -11.55 4.31 -1.36
N ASP A 137 -11.73 5.49 -1.96
CA ASP A 137 -12.57 6.55 -1.43
C ASP A 137 -14.07 6.26 -1.61
N PRO A 138 -14.96 6.85 -0.76
CA PRO A 138 -16.40 6.58 -0.79
C PRO A 138 -17.11 6.93 -2.11
N GLU A 139 -16.55 7.86 -2.88
CA GLU A 139 -17.10 8.27 -4.17
C GLU A 139 -16.59 7.41 -5.35
N GLU A 140 -15.66 6.50 -5.10
CA GLU A 140 -14.97 5.70 -6.12
C GLU A 140 -14.37 6.54 -7.27
N LYS A 141 -13.68 7.66 -6.95
CA LYS A 141 -13.21 8.61 -7.96
C LYS A 141 -11.79 9.12 -7.76
N PHE A 142 -11.33 9.27 -6.52
CA PHE A 142 -10.17 10.10 -6.18
C PHE A 142 -8.91 9.29 -5.86
N VAL A 143 -9.06 8.09 -5.34
CA VAL A 143 -7.96 7.32 -4.76
C VAL A 143 -7.87 5.93 -5.36
N LEU A 144 -6.98 5.75 -6.33
CA LEU A 144 -6.74 4.43 -6.93
C LEU A 144 -5.87 3.58 -5.99
N ARG A 145 -6.39 2.43 -5.62
CA ARG A 145 -5.66 1.36 -4.95
C ARG A 145 -5.20 0.34 -6.00
N ALA A 146 -3.90 0.10 -6.07
CA ALA A 146 -3.31 -0.80 -7.07
C ALA A 146 -2.68 -2.05 -6.47
N PHE A 147 -2.50 -2.10 -5.13
CA PHE A 147 -1.85 -3.19 -4.41
C PHE A 147 -2.76 -3.83 -3.37
N SER A 148 -2.52 -5.12 -3.11
CA SER A 148 -3.20 -5.89 -2.08
C SER A 148 -2.31 -7.07 -1.69
N SER A 149 -1.46 -6.88 -0.69
CA SER A 149 -0.60 -7.92 -0.14
C SER A 149 -1.07 -8.37 1.23
N ILE A 150 -0.88 -9.63 1.55
CA ILE A 150 -1.05 -10.10 2.92
C ILE A 150 0.13 -9.58 3.72
N ALA A 151 -0.15 -8.87 4.80
CA ALA A 151 0.87 -8.49 5.76
C ALA A 151 1.06 -9.64 6.76
N SER A 152 2.29 -10.06 6.97
CA SER A 152 2.60 -11.02 8.03
C SER A 152 2.22 -10.45 9.39
N LEU A 153 1.74 -11.32 10.27
CA LEU A 153 1.43 -10.95 11.65
C LEU A 153 2.68 -10.95 12.50
N LEU A 154 3.52 -11.95 12.33
CA LEU A 154 4.73 -12.12 13.12
C LEU A 154 5.76 -13.00 12.41
N PHE A 155 7.00 -12.87 12.87
CA PHE A 155 8.09 -13.80 12.57
C PHE A 155 8.51 -14.55 13.83
N ILE A 156 8.94 -15.78 13.68
CA ILE A 156 9.53 -16.59 14.75
C ILE A 156 10.93 -17.06 14.37
N ASN A 157 11.80 -17.21 15.36
CA ASN A 157 13.06 -17.92 15.19
C ASN A 157 12.84 -19.39 15.57
N THR A 158 12.94 -20.28 14.59
CA THR A 158 12.58 -21.71 14.75
C THR A 158 13.58 -22.52 15.55
N ASP A 159 14.74 -21.98 15.89
CA ASP A 159 15.65 -22.58 16.87
C ASP A 159 15.10 -22.47 18.31
N PHE A 160 14.17 -21.53 18.59
CA PHE A 160 13.61 -21.27 19.92
C PHE A 160 12.09 -21.46 20.00
N VAL A 161 11.37 -21.35 18.90
CA VAL A 161 9.90 -21.40 18.82
C VAL A 161 9.50 -22.40 17.74
N LYS A 162 8.78 -23.45 18.11
CA LYS A 162 8.25 -24.40 17.12
C LYS A 162 7.04 -23.77 16.40
N PRO A 163 6.87 -23.96 15.08
CA PRO A 163 5.72 -23.43 14.36
C PRO A 163 4.36 -23.84 14.94
N GLU A 164 4.29 -25.05 15.52
CA GLU A 164 3.08 -25.59 16.15
C GLU A 164 2.67 -24.83 17.41
N GLU A 165 3.58 -24.05 18.00
CA GLU A 165 3.37 -23.25 19.21
C GLU A 165 2.86 -21.82 18.90
N MET A 166 2.67 -21.49 17.60
CA MET A 166 2.22 -20.18 17.12
C MET A 166 1.09 -20.34 16.09
N ARG A 167 -0.03 -20.95 16.49
CA ARG A 167 -1.20 -21.17 15.63
C ARG A 167 -2.32 -20.19 15.85
N SER A 168 -2.35 -19.53 17.00
CA SER A 168 -3.39 -18.55 17.37
C SER A 168 -2.79 -17.36 18.10
N THR A 169 -3.52 -16.25 18.17
CA THR A 169 -3.11 -15.10 18.98
C THR A 169 -3.05 -15.42 20.48
N LYS A 170 -3.81 -16.42 20.92
CA LYS A 170 -3.78 -16.89 22.31
C LYS A 170 -2.45 -17.53 22.69
N ASP A 171 -1.73 -18.10 21.73
CA ASP A 171 -0.42 -18.71 21.95
C ASP A 171 0.62 -17.65 22.35
N LEU A 172 0.46 -16.39 21.89
CA LEU A 172 1.27 -15.26 22.34
C LEU A 172 1.11 -14.95 23.83
N LEU A 173 0.00 -15.36 24.43
CA LEU A 173 -0.30 -15.16 25.85
C LEU A 173 0.24 -16.26 26.76
N ASN A 174 0.91 -17.28 26.20
CA ASN A 174 1.52 -18.34 27.00
C ASN A 174 2.64 -17.76 27.89
N PRO A 175 2.64 -18.01 29.22
CA PRO A 175 3.63 -17.45 30.14
C PRO A 175 5.09 -17.73 29.79
N LYS A 176 5.39 -18.78 29.02
CA LYS A 176 6.74 -19.11 28.56
C LYS A 176 7.33 -18.03 27.64
N TRP A 177 6.50 -17.22 26.99
CA TRP A 177 6.91 -16.14 26.10
C TRP A 177 7.04 -14.78 26.78
N ARG A 178 6.86 -14.73 28.08
CA ARG A 178 6.98 -13.48 28.84
C ARG A 178 8.37 -12.85 28.68
N GLY A 179 8.44 -11.62 28.16
CA GLY A 179 9.67 -10.91 27.84
C GLY A 179 10.41 -11.41 26.60
N LYS A 180 9.80 -12.35 25.84
CA LYS A 180 10.38 -12.96 24.64
C LYS A 180 9.70 -12.55 23.35
N ILE A 181 8.78 -11.59 23.40
CA ILE A 181 8.07 -11.03 22.24
C ILE A 181 8.58 -9.61 22.04
N SER A 182 8.94 -9.27 20.79
CA SER A 182 9.32 -7.91 20.41
C SER A 182 8.34 -7.29 19.42
N THR A 183 8.31 -5.97 19.36
CA THR A 183 7.50 -5.20 18.41
C THR A 183 8.06 -3.80 18.21
N GLU A 184 7.67 -3.12 17.14
CA GLU A 184 7.79 -1.67 17.04
C GLU A 184 6.95 -1.00 18.15
N ASP A 185 7.42 0.11 18.70
CA ASP A 185 6.78 0.80 19.83
C ASP A 185 5.29 1.12 19.55
N PRO A 186 4.33 0.43 20.19
CA PRO A 186 2.91 0.64 19.97
C PRO A 186 2.38 1.95 20.57
N SER A 187 3.17 2.66 21.37
CA SER A 187 2.78 3.93 21.98
C SER A 187 3.01 5.15 21.07
N THR A 188 3.52 4.93 19.86
CA THR A 188 3.77 5.98 18.88
C THR A 188 3.19 5.59 17.53
N THR A 189 2.87 6.58 16.68
CA THR A 189 2.35 6.31 15.33
C THR A 189 3.36 5.49 14.52
N GLY A 190 2.92 4.35 14.00
CA GLY A 190 3.75 3.42 13.24
C GLY A 190 3.08 2.06 13.07
N ALA A 191 3.81 1.09 12.55
CA ALA A 191 3.29 -0.25 12.28
C ALA A 191 2.92 -0.99 13.58
N GLY A 192 3.68 -0.77 14.67
CA GLY A 192 3.37 -1.33 16.00
C GLY A 192 2.02 -0.83 16.55
N ALA A 193 1.75 0.48 16.44
CA ALA A 193 0.47 1.04 16.85
C ALA A 193 -0.70 0.56 15.98
N ASN A 194 -0.45 0.37 14.67
CA ASN A 194 -1.48 -0.12 13.76
C ASN A 194 -1.85 -1.57 14.07
N LEU A 195 -0.87 -2.44 14.33
CA LEU A 195 -1.14 -3.82 14.74
C LEU A 195 -1.85 -3.88 16.10
N ALA A 196 -1.41 -3.08 17.07
CA ALA A 196 -2.06 -3.00 18.39
C ALA A 196 -3.51 -2.49 18.27
N ALA A 197 -3.78 -1.50 17.41
CA ALA A 197 -5.13 -1.02 17.13
C ALA A 197 -6.01 -2.11 16.51
N ARG A 198 -5.46 -2.89 15.58
CA ARG A 198 -6.14 -4.03 14.97
C ARG A 198 -6.47 -5.11 16.02
N PHE A 199 -5.51 -5.47 16.86
CA PHE A 199 -5.76 -6.42 17.95
C PHE A 199 -6.79 -5.89 18.95
N HIS A 200 -6.75 -4.59 19.28
CA HIS A 200 -7.77 -3.98 20.13
C HIS A 200 -9.17 -4.05 19.48
N HIS A 201 -9.26 -3.77 18.18
CA HIS A 201 -10.52 -3.87 17.44
C HIS A 201 -11.09 -5.30 17.44
N GLN A 202 -10.24 -6.31 17.29
CA GLN A 202 -10.66 -7.71 17.15
C GLN A 202 -10.87 -8.42 18.49
N PHE A 203 -10.07 -8.12 19.51
CA PHE A 203 -10.04 -8.86 20.77
C PHE A 203 -10.33 -8.02 22.01
N GLY A 204 -10.43 -6.70 21.88
CA GLY A 204 -10.73 -5.77 22.95
C GLY A 204 -9.56 -5.43 23.89
N PRO A 205 -9.86 -4.63 24.94
CA PRO A 205 -8.83 -4.06 25.82
C PRO A 205 -8.09 -5.09 26.66
N ASP A 206 -8.75 -6.17 27.07
CA ASP A 206 -8.14 -7.20 27.91
C ASP A 206 -7.03 -7.96 27.19
N PHE A 207 -7.18 -8.20 25.89
CA PHE A 207 -6.13 -8.80 25.09
C PHE A 207 -4.91 -7.90 25.00
N ILE A 208 -5.10 -6.59 24.85
CA ILE A 208 -4.00 -5.60 24.82
C ILE A 208 -3.24 -5.60 26.14
N LYS A 209 -3.95 -5.62 27.28
CA LYS A 209 -3.31 -5.71 28.62
C LYS A 209 -2.49 -6.99 28.75
N LYS A 210 -3.09 -8.14 28.46
CA LYS A 210 -2.44 -9.45 28.54
C LYS A 210 -1.20 -9.52 27.65
N LEU A 211 -1.32 -9.08 26.38
CA LEU A 211 -0.22 -9.16 25.44
C LEU A 211 0.90 -8.16 25.75
N TYR A 212 0.60 -6.87 25.82
CA TYR A 212 1.65 -5.85 25.89
C TYR A 212 2.19 -5.64 27.31
N ILE A 213 1.35 -5.85 28.35
CA ILE A 213 1.72 -5.56 29.73
C ILE A 213 2.12 -6.84 30.48
N ASP A 214 1.21 -7.83 30.54
CA ASP A 214 1.46 -9.04 31.32
C ASP A 214 2.58 -9.90 30.71
N GLN A 215 2.62 -10.01 29.39
CA GLN A 215 3.71 -10.68 28.67
C GLN A 215 4.99 -9.86 28.58
N LYS A 216 5.00 -8.61 29.07
CA LYS A 216 6.17 -7.72 29.04
C LYS A 216 6.79 -7.66 27.62
N VAL A 217 5.96 -7.38 26.61
CA VAL A 217 6.45 -7.24 25.24
C VAL A 217 7.51 -6.14 25.18
N VAL A 218 8.66 -6.46 24.59
CA VAL A 218 9.78 -5.54 24.44
C VAL A 218 9.56 -4.71 23.19
N SER A 219 9.63 -3.39 23.31
CA SER A 219 9.40 -2.50 22.17
C SER A 219 10.52 -1.49 21.95
N THR A 220 10.77 -1.15 20.70
CA THR A 220 11.73 -0.13 20.27
C THR A 220 11.23 0.56 19.01
N ARG A 221 11.77 1.75 18.70
CA ARG A 221 11.54 2.46 17.44
C ARG A 221 12.59 2.12 16.38
N GLU A 222 13.64 1.43 16.78
CA GLU A 222 14.76 1.07 15.91
C GLU A 222 14.49 -0.27 15.24
N ARG A 223 14.09 -0.22 13.97
CA ARG A 223 13.71 -1.41 13.17
C ARG A 223 14.77 -2.52 13.21
N ARG A 224 16.04 -2.16 13.02
CA ARG A 224 17.13 -3.12 13.06
C ARG A 224 17.27 -3.83 14.39
N GLN A 225 16.97 -3.13 15.48
CA GLN A 225 17.12 -3.67 16.83
C GLN A 225 16.16 -4.84 17.12
N PHE A 226 14.87 -4.69 16.81
CA PHE A 226 13.93 -5.80 17.06
C PHE A 226 14.10 -6.95 16.07
N THR A 227 14.59 -6.70 14.86
CA THR A 227 14.96 -7.75 13.91
C THR A 227 16.22 -8.51 14.36
N ASP A 228 17.18 -7.82 14.93
CA ASP A 228 18.39 -8.40 15.52
C ASP A 228 18.07 -9.27 16.75
N TRP A 229 17.13 -8.83 17.59
CA TRP A 229 16.64 -9.62 18.71
C TRP A 229 15.95 -10.92 18.26
N LEU A 230 15.17 -10.87 17.18
CA LEU A 230 14.57 -12.03 16.55
C LEU A 230 15.65 -13.01 16.10
N ALA A 231 16.63 -12.55 15.33
CA ALA A 231 17.69 -13.39 14.77
C ALA A 231 18.53 -14.07 15.86
N ARG A 232 18.89 -13.32 16.91
CA ARG A 232 19.68 -13.86 18.04
C ARG A 232 18.86 -14.67 19.04
N GLY A 233 17.54 -14.70 18.91
CA GLY A 233 16.65 -15.46 19.81
C GLY A 233 16.48 -14.84 21.22
N THR A 234 16.93 -13.59 21.46
CA THR A 234 16.66 -12.92 22.72
C THR A 234 15.18 -12.59 22.88
N GLN A 235 14.54 -12.17 21.80
CA GLN A 235 13.08 -12.10 21.61
C GLN A 235 12.73 -12.90 20.35
N PRO A 236 12.56 -14.24 20.46
CA PRO A 236 12.41 -15.13 19.31
C PRO A 236 11.05 -15.02 18.59
N ILE A 237 10.18 -14.11 19.05
CA ILE A 237 8.90 -13.78 18.44
C ILE A 237 8.88 -12.29 18.16
N CYS A 238 8.76 -11.91 16.88
CA CYS A 238 8.67 -10.51 16.46
C CYS A 238 7.30 -10.21 15.85
N LEU A 239 6.52 -9.37 16.52
CA LEU A 239 5.29 -8.84 15.95
C LEU A 239 5.62 -7.73 14.96
N ASN A 240 5.07 -7.82 13.75
CA ASN A 240 5.23 -6.86 12.65
C ASN A 240 6.68 -6.51 12.25
N CYS A 241 7.62 -7.43 12.41
CA CYS A 241 8.89 -7.36 11.69
C CYS A 241 8.62 -7.26 10.17
N ARG A 242 9.48 -6.57 9.47
CA ARG A 242 9.32 -6.42 8.02
C ARG A 242 10.16 -7.47 7.28
N GLU A 243 9.56 -7.98 6.22
CA GLU A 243 10.21 -8.98 5.37
C GLU A 243 11.55 -8.49 4.81
N ASP A 244 11.62 -7.23 4.37
CA ASP A 244 12.84 -6.61 3.83
C ASP A 244 13.98 -6.49 4.86
N ASP A 245 13.67 -6.45 6.17
CA ASP A 245 14.68 -6.49 7.23
C ASP A 245 15.05 -7.93 7.62
N VAL A 246 14.14 -8.90 7.47
CA VAL A 246 14.33 -10.30 7.88
C VAL A 246 15.02 -11.15 6.81
N ARG A 247 14.67 -10.98 5.53
CA ARG A 247 15.24 -11.78 4.43
C ARG A 247 16.78 -11.76 4.32
N PRO A 248 17.49 -10.64 4.58
CA PRO A 248 18.96 -10.68 4.63
C PRO A 248 19.48 -11.64 5.71
N LEU A 249 18.85 -11.67 6.89
CA LEU A 249 19.27 -12.53 7.99
C LEU A 249 19.01 -14.03 7.70
N GLU A 250 17.93 -14.34 6.99
CA GLU A 250 17.69 -15.71 6.49
C GLU A 250 18.83 -16.17 5.55
N LYS A 251 19.30 -15.25 4.68
CA LYS A 251 20.44 -15.53 3.78
C LYS A 251 21.75 -15.71 4.54
N GLU A 252 21.90 -15.11 5.71
CA GLU A 252 23.02 -15.31 6.62
C GLU A 252 22.92 -16.62 7.42
N GLY A 253 21.82 -17.36 7.28
CA GLY A 253 21.63 -18.69 7.88
C GLY A 253 20.78 -18.72 9.16
N PHE A 254 20.18 -17.59 9.58
CA PHE A 254 19.22 -17.58 10.68
C PHE A 254 17.92 -18.29 10.27
N LYS A 255 17.39 -19.15 11.15
CA LYS A 255 16.18 -19.93 10.89
C LYS A 255 14.93 -19.16 11.28
N LEU A 256 14.57 -18.18 10.46
CA LEU A 256 13.42 -17.32 10.68
C LEU A 256 12.24 -17.82 9.85
N LEU A 257 11.05 -17.82 10.43
CA LEU A 257 9.82 -18.22 9.75
C LEU A 257 8.77 -17.13 9.86
N GLU A 258 8.23 -16.76 8.73
CA GLU A 258 7.13 -15.80 8.62
C GLU A 258 5.79 -16.50 8.84
N ILE A 259 4.95 -15.94 9.73
CA ILE A 259 3.61 -16.45 10.02
C ILE A 259 2.59 -15.42 9.48
N PHE A 260 1.89 -15.81 8.45
CA PHE A 260 0.87 -14.98 7.79
C PHE A 260 -0.52 -15.15 8.40
N GLU A 261 -0.83 -16.37 8.86
CA GLU A 261 -2.18 -16.77 9.26
C GLU A 261 -2.16 -17.36 10.66
N LEU A 262 -3.06 -16.92 11.50
CA LEU A 262 -3.40 -17.53 12.80
C LEU A 262 -4.87 -17.92 12.76
N THR A 263 -5.24 -18.98 13.50
CA THR A 263 -6.58 -19.60 13.42
C THR A 263 -7.71 -18.73 13.94
N ASP A 264 -7.41 -17.75 14.80
CA ASP A 264 -8.39 -16.93 15.53
C ASP A 264 -8.39 -15.45 15.08
N VAL A 265 -7.62 -15.10 14.06
CA VAL A 265 -7.58 -13.75 13.51
C VAL A 265 -7.60 -13.79 11.98
N ALA A 266 -8.47 -13.01 11.37
CA ALA A 266 -8.46 -12.89 9.91
C ALA A 266 -7.10 -12.32 9.45
N PRO A 267 -6.42 -12.93 8.47
CA PRO A 267 -5.19 -12.36 7.96
C PRO A 267 -5.43 -10.96 7.39
N GLY A 268 -4.45 -10.08 7.54
CA GLY A 268 -4.58 -8.70 7.06
C GLY A 268 -4.15 -8.54 5.63
N VAL A 269 -4.92 -7.79 4.86
CA VAL A 269 -4.45 -7.26 3.59
C VAL A 269 -4.23 -5.76 3.72
N ASN A 270 -3.19 -5.27 3.09
CA ASN A 270 -2.91 -3.85 2.99
C ASN A 270 -2.78 -3.41 1.54
N GLY A 271 -3.00 -2.12 1.30
CA GLY A 271 -2.82 -1.49 -0.02
C GLY A 271 -1.46 -0.84 -0.18
N SER A 272 -0.47 -1.25 0.63
CA SER A 272 0.92 -0.81 0.51
C SER A 272 1.48 -1.26 -0.86
N PRO A 273 2.41 -0.52 -1.44
CA PRO A 273 3.20 0.57 -0.85
C PRO A 273 2.54 1.94 -0.87
N TRP A 274 1.57 2.18 -1.73
CA TRP A 274 0.89 3.47 -1.85
C TRP A 274 -0.51 3.34 -2.43
N MET A 275 -1.30 4.41 -2.24
CA MET A 275 -2.48 4.74 -3.01
C MET A 275 -2.17 5.93 -3.91
N MET A 276 -2.65 5.90 -5.15
CA MET A 276 -2.40 6.94 -6.15
C MET A 276 -3.57 7.89 -6.26
N SER A 277 -3.28 9.18 -6.20
CA SER A 277 -4.26 10.24 -6.41
C SER A 277 -3.65 11.43 -7.13
N VAL A 278 -4.48 12.26 -7.75
CA VAL A 278 -4.06 13.47 -8.48
C VAL A 278 -4.35 14.68 -7.62
N ALA A 279 -3.40 15.61 -7.57
CA ALA A 279 -3.53 16.83 -6.82
C ALA A 279 -4.58 17.76 -7.46
N ASN A 280 -5.38 18.39 -6.61
CA ASN A 280 -6.26 19.46 -7.08
C ASN A 280 -5.45 20.62 -7.64
N ARG A 281 -5.83 21.12 -8.80
CA ARG A 281 -5.11 22.17 -9.56
C ARG A 281 -3.65 21.76 -9.88
N ALA A 282 -3.44 20.54 -10.29
CA ALA A 282 -2.12 20.06 -10.73
C ALA A 282 -1.54 21.01 -11.80
N PRO A 283 -0.29 21.49 -11.63
CA PRO A 283 0.34 22.41 -12.59
C PRO A 283 0.61 21.77 -13.96
N HIS A 284 0.78 20.44 -14.02
CA HIS A 284 1.07 19.68 -15.23
C HIS A 284 0.00 18.61 -15.48
N PRO A 285 -1.26 18.98 -15.80
CA PRO A 285 -2.39 18.05 -15.81
C PRO A 285 -2.27 16.97 -16.90
N ASN A 286 -1.65 17.25 -18.04
CA ASN A 286 -1.43 16.25 -19.08
C ASN A 286 -0.30 15.29 -18.72
N ALA A 287 0.79 15.78 -18.13
CA ALA A 287 1.87 14.93 -17.63
C ALA A 287 1.40 14.05 -16.47
N ALA A 288 0.57 14.58 -15.56
CA ALA A 288 -0.11 13.80 -14.54
C ALA A 288 -0.97 12.68 -15.15
N LYS A 289 -1.78 13.00 -16.18
CA LYS A 289 -2.61 12.01 -16.88
C LYS A 289 -1.76 10.92 -17.52
N VAL A 290 -0.65 11.25 -18.16
CA VAL A 290 0.28 10.25 -18.72
C VAL A 290 0.86 9.37 -17.62
N PHE A 291 1.34 9.98 -16.54
CA PHE A 291 1.96 9.26 -15.43
C PHE A 291 0.98 8.28 -14.76
N VAL A 292 -0.24 8.72 -14.41
CA VAL A 292 -1.19 7.83 -13.70
C VAL A 292 -1.66 6.66 -14.57
N ASN A 293 -1.79 6.87 -15.88
CA ASN A 293 -2.12 5.78 -16.81
C ASN A 293 -0.98 4.76 -16.92
N TRP A 294 0.26 5.22 -17.10
CA TRP A 294 1.40 4.32 -17.16
C TRP A 294 1.61 3.60 -15.83
N MET A 295 1.51 4.31 -14.72
CA MET A 295 1.69 3.72 -13.39
C MET A 295 0.61 2.69 -13.05
N ALA A 296 -0.61 2.83 -13.57
CA ALA A 296 -1.71 1.87 -13.46
C ALA A 296 -1.68 0.76 -14.53
N SER A 297 -0.81 0.84 -15.53
CA SER A 297 -0.64 -0.16 -16.58
C SER A 297 0.04 -1.43 -16.03
N LYS A 298 0.03 -2.51 -16.83
CA LYS A 298 0.80 -3.72 -16.50
C LYS A 298 2.27 -3.39 -16.27
N GLU A 299 2.88 -2.63 -17.19
CA GLU A 299 4.32 -2.30 -17.12
C GLU A 299 4.69 -1.55 -15.85
N GLY A 300 3.97 -0.47 -15.54
CA GLY A 300 4.26 0.36 -14.36
C GLY A 300 4.05 -0.38 -13.05
N LEU A 301 2.93 -1.11 -12.91
CA LEU A 301 2.63 -1.87 -11.70
C LEU A 301 3.55 -3.07 -11.52
N GLU A 302 3.88 -3.80 -12.58
CA GLU A 302 4.79 -4.95 -12.49
C GLU A 302 6.19 -4.51 -12.09
N LEU A 303 6.69 -3.42 -12.68
CA LEU A 303 8.00 -2.86 -12.35
C LEU A 303 8.06 -2.46 -10.87
N TYR A 304 7.05 -1.74 -10.41
CA TYR A 304 6.99 -1.31 -9.00
C TYR A 304 6.81 -2.50 -8.05
N ALA A 305 5.91 -3.43 -8.38
CA ALA A 305 5.63 -4.62 -7.59
C ALA A 305 6.88 -5.47 -7.35
N ARG A 306 7.69 -5.69 -8.39
CA ARG A 306 8.94 -6.45 -8.31
C ARG A 306 9.98 -5.76 -7.42
N GLY A 307 10.17 -4.47 -7.58
CA GLY A 307 11.14 -3.71 -6.80
C GLY A 307 10.76 -3.59 -5.33
N TYR A 308 9.46 -3.49 -5.03
CA TYR A 308 8.95 -3.34 -3.66
C TYR A 308 8.60 -4.66 -2.97
N GLY A 309 8.36 -5.75 -3.72
CA GLY A 309 7.90 -7.01 -3.14
C GLY A 309 6.42 -7.00 -2.76
N SER A 310 5.52 -6.49 -3.61
CA SER A 310 4.09 -6.37 -3.26
C SER A 310 3.18 -6.98 -4.33
N ALA A 311 2.12 -7.69 -3.91
CA ALA A 311 1.09 -8.18 -4.81
C ALA A 311 0.21 -7.04 -5.32
N THR A 312 -0.17 -7.11 -6.60
CA THR A 312 -1.00 -6.10 -7.26
C THR A 312 -2.47 -6.50 -7.28
N LEU A 313 -3.32 -5.56 -7.66
CA LEU A 313 -4.74 -5.82 -7.95
C LEU A 313 -4.98 -6.16 -9.43
N ARG A 314 -3.93 -6.27 -10.25
CA ARG A 314 -4.05 -6.72 -11.64
C ARG A 314 -3.99 -8.25 -11.76
N THR A 315 -4.67 -8.79 -12.77
CA THR A 315 -4.69 -10.23 -13.07
C THR A 315 -3.57 -10.65 -14.02
N ASP A 316 -2.95 -9.71 -14.72
CA ASP A 316 -1.98 -9.93 -15.80
C ASP A 316 -0.53 -9.55 -15.42
N VAL A 317 -0.30 -9.16 -14.17
CA VAL A 317 1.05 -8.96 -13.62
C VAL A 317 1.59 -10.31 -13.13
N ASP A 318 2.84 -10.61 -13.49
CA ASP A 318 3.53 -11.79 -12.95
C ASP A 318 3.93 -11.55 -11.49
N GLU A 319 3.38 -12.34 -10.58
CA GLU A 319 3.62 -12.30 -9.12
C GLU A 319 4.49 -13.46 -8.64
N SER A 320 5.15 -14.22 -9.54
CA SER A 320 5.98 -15.39 -9.20
C SER A 320 7.20 -15.08 -8.34
N PHE A 321 7.58 -13.80 -8.25
CA PHE A 321 8.67 -13.32 -7.37
C PHE A 321 8.26 -13.23 -5.89
N LEU A 322 6.96 -13.32 -5.58
CA LEU A 322 6.44 -13.24 -4.22
C LEU A 322 6.32 -14.62 -3.57
N SER A 323 6.45 -14.66 -2.25
CA SER A 323 6.00 -15.81 -1.47
C SER A 323 4.48 -15.99 -1.64
N SER A 324 4.04 -17.24 -1.76
CA SER A 324 2.60 -17.55 -1.87
C SER A 324 1.79 -17.09 -0.66
N GLY A 325 2.44 -16.87 0.49
CA GLY A 325 1.84 -16.31 1.69
C GLY A 325 1.46 -14.82 1.56
N ASN A 326 2.17 -14.06 0.70
CA ASN A 326 1.90 -12.64 0.49
C ASN A 326 0.71 -12.37 -0.46
N ILE A 327 0.29 -13.38 -1.23
CA ILE A 327 -0.74 -13.21 -2.26
C ILE A 327 -2.11 -13.56 -1.70
N PRO A 328 -3.09 -12.63 -1.70
CA PRO A 328 -4.44 -12.91 -1.25
C PRO A 328 -5.12 -14.01 -2.09
N LYS A 329 -5.67 -15.01 -1.42
CA LYS A 329 -6.33 -16.16 -2.05
C LYS A 329 -7.81 -15.85 -2.32
N PRO A 330 -8.37 -16.27 -3.45
CA PRO A 330 -9.81 -16.14 -3.72
C PRO A 330 -10.66 -16.83 -2.66
N GLY A 331 -11.77 -16.21 -2.26
CA GLY A 331 -12.71 -16.79 -1.30
C GLY A 331 -12.31 -16.70 0.18
N VAL A 332 -11.10 -16.27 0.50
CA VAL A 332 -10.67 -16.04 1.89
C VAL A 332 -11.11 -14.67 2.36
N LYS A 333 -11.66 -14.60 3.56
CA LYS A 333 -12.04 -13.33 4.20
C LYS A 333 -10.80 -12.73 4.89
N TYR A 334 -10.41 -11.56 4.43
CA TYR A 334 -9.31 -10.80 5.00
C TYR A 334 -9.80 -9.61 5.80
N PHE A 335 -9.00 -9.18 6.78
CA PHE A 335 -9.14 -7.87 7.39
C PHE A 335 -8.44 -6.85 6.49
N ASP A 336 -9.19 -5.92 5.90
CA ASP A 336 -8.61 -4.92 5.00
C ASP A 336 -8.14 -3.70 5.78
N ASP A 337 -6.83 -3.61 5.99
CA ASP A 337 -6.17 -2.48 6.66
C ASP A 337 -6.31 -1.15 5.90
N THR A 338 -6.78 -1.20 4.66
CA THR A 338 -6.98 -0.04 3.78
C THR A 338 -8.45 0.21 3.43
N GLU A 339 -9.36 -0.45 4.13
CA GLU A 339 -10.78 -0.14 4.08
C GLU A 339 -11.00 1.29 4.60
N TRP A 340 -11.83 2.07 3.89
CA TRP A 340 -11.92 3.53 4.12
C TRP A 340 -12.37 3.91 5.53
N SER A 341 -13.40 3.25 6.04
CA SER A 341 -13.92 3.51 7.40
C SER A 341 -12.87 3.16 8.46
N TRP A 342 -12.08 2.11 8.22
CA TRP A 342 -10.96 1.74 9.09
C TRP A 342 -9.85 2.80 9.06
N ILE A 343 -9.46 3.29 7.87
CA ILE A 343 -8.43 4.32 7.75
C ILE A 343 -8.84 5.61 8.46
N VAL A 344 -10.05 6.08 8.17
CA VAL A 344 -10.49 7.42 8.60
C VAL A 344 -10.85 7.46 10.09
N THR A 345 -11.47 6.40 10.60
CA THR A 345 -12.01 6.39 11.97
C THR A 345 -11.51 5.20 12.79
N GLY A 346 -11.74 4.00 12.33
CA GLY A 346 -11.55 2.78 13.13
C GLY A 346 -10.12 2.62 13.66
N ARG A 347 -9.11 2.84 12.83
CA ARG A 347 -7.71 2.73 13.22
C ARG A 347 -7.32 3.79 14.26
N HIS A 348 -7.73 5.04 14.04
CA HIS A 348 -7.43 6.13 14.96
C HIS A 348 -8.06 5.89 16.34
N ASP A 349 -9.35 5.59 16.39
CA ASP A 349 -10.08 5.35 17.63
C ASP A 349 -9.50 4.19 18.44
N ASN A 350 -9.09 3.12 17.75
CA ASN A 350 -8.48 1.98 18.44
C ASN A 350 -7.04 2.29 18.90
N ARG A 351 -6.25 3.07 18.14
CA ARG A 351 -4.93 3.54 18.61
C ARG A 351 -5.04 4.36 19.89
N GLU A 352 -5.95 5.33 19.95
CA GLU A 352 -6.17 6.15 21.13
C GLU A 352 -6.51 5.30 22.38
N LYS A 353 -7.39 4.29 22.21
CA LYS A 353 -7.73 3.35 23.28
C LYS A 353 -6.52 2.53 23.72
N VAL A 354 -5.70 2.03 22.80
CA VAL A 354 -4.45 1.32 23.12
C VAL A 354 -3.49 2.22 23.87
N TRP A 355 -3.26 3.45 23.42
CA TRP A 355 -2.35 4.40 24.06
C TRP A 355 -2.79 4.72 25.49
N LYS A 356 -4.10 4.85 25.72
CA LYS A 356 -4.64 5.02 27.08
C LYS A 356 -4.29 3.83 27.97
N ILE A 357 -4.52 2.60 27.52
CA ILE A 357 -4.19 1.37 28.25
C ILE A 357 -2.69 1.31 28.59
N LEU A 358 -1.83 1.54 27.60
CA LEU A 358 -0.38 1.48 27.80
C LEU A 358 0.15 2.58 28.74
N LYS A 359 -0.46 3.77 28.70
CA LYS A 359 -0.10 4.89 29.58
C LYS A 359 -0.51 4.63 31.03
N GLU A 360 -1.69 4.05 31.23
CA GLU A 360 -2.18 3.69 32.59
C GLU A 360 -1.31 2.62 33.25
N ALA A 361 -0.78 1.68 32.48
CA ALA A 361 0.09 0.62 32.99
C ALA A 361 1.53 1.09 33.38
N LYS A 362 1.95 2.27 32.90
CA LYS A 362 3.26 2.86 33.27
C LYS A 362 3.18 3.71 34.54
N ARG A 363 1.99 3.90 35.11
CA ARG A 363 1.76 4.60 36.41
C ARG A 363 1.72 3.62 37.57
#